data_880bf3f43a1c9ff9053c2fe5c0d1bccc
#
_entry.id   880bf3f43a1c9ff9053c2fe5c0d1bccc
#
_cell.length_a   1.000
_cell.length_b   1.000
_cell.length_c   1.000
_cell.angle_alpha   90.00
_cell.angle_beta   90.00
_cell.angle_gamma   90.00
#
_symmetry.space_group_name_H-M   'P 1'
#
loop_
_entity.id
_entity.type
_entity.pdbx_description
1 polymer ?
#
loop_
_entity_poly.entity_id
_entity_poly.type
_entity_poly.pdbx_seq_one_letter_code
_entity_poly.pdbx_strand_id
1 'polypeptide(L)'
;AMVDGEQKDFSATLDSDCSVTGISAFDDDGMYILRHSAAHLLAQAITSLYPDAKPTIGPPVDRGFYYDFADLNDFGEADLKAVQKKMHELARRNLTLERKECTDTELEELFASNPYKLEIIKDKLEEGAGTSIYQQGDWYDLCLGPHVHSTAKLMHVRLTSVSSAFWRGDQSNEQLTRIYGIVE
;
A
#
# COMPACT_ATOMS: atom_id res chain seq x y z
N ALA A 1 -11.36 -6.18 -11.36
CA ALA A 1 -11.81 -6.84 -12.59
C ALA A 1 -11.01 -6.30 -13.79
N MET A 2 -10.98 -7.09 -14.88
CA MET A 2 -10.57 -6.60 -16.20
C MET A 2 -11.81 -6.10 -16.93
N VAL A 3 -11.79 -4.87 -17.42
CA VAL A 3 -12.85 -4.25 -18.20
C VAL A 3 -12.25 -3.80 -19.53
N ASP A 4 -12.69 -4.42 -20.63
CA ASP A 4 -12.14 -4.19 -21.98
C ASP A 4 -10.60 -4.28 -22.06
N GLY A 5 -10.00 -5.18 -21.26
CA GLY A 5 -8.56 -5.41 -21.20
C GLY A 5 -7.79 -4.50 -20.22
N GLU A 6 -8.45 -3.60 -19.51
CA GLU A 6 -7.85 -2.76 -18.48
C GLU A 6 -8.26 -3.21 -17.07
N GLN A 7 -7.32 -3.16 -16.13
CA GLN A 7 -7.63 -3.41 -14.73
C GLN A 7 -8.43 -2.23 -14.15
N LYS A 8 -9.59 -2.52 -13.58
CA LYS A 8 -10.43 -1.54 -12.90
C LYS A 8 -10.69 -1.96 -11.45
N ASP A 9 -10.76 -0.96 -10.59
CA ASP A 9 -11.19 -1.11 -9.21
C ASP A 9 -12.67 -1.50 -9.11
N PHE A 10 -13.09 -2.06 -7.97
CA PHE A 10 -14.49 -2.39 -7.72
C PHE A 10 -15.41 -1.16 -7.63
N SER A 11 -14.86 0.01 -7.37
CA SER A 11 -15.59 1.28 -7.35
C SER A 11 -15.77 1.91 -8.73
N ALA A 12 -15.14 1.35 -9.78
CA ALA A 12 -15.25 1.90 -11.13
C ALA A 12 -16.68 1.82 -11.68
N THR A 13 -17.18 2.92 -12.19
CA THR A 13 -18.48 2.98 -12.88
C THR A 13 -18.32 2.52 -14.33
N LEU A 14 -19.29 1.78 -14.83
CA LEU A 14 -19.37 1.33 -16.21
C LEU A 14 -20.50 2.10 -16.92
N ASP A 15 -20.12 3.00 -17.82
CA ASP A 15 -21.07 3.93 -18.46
C ASP A 15 -21.55 3.44 -19.85
N SER A 16 -21.05 2.31 -20.33
CA SER A 16 -21.41 1.70 -21.61
C SER A 16 -21.30 0.20 -21.56
N ASP A 17 -21.78 -0.48 -22.60
CA ASP A 17 -21.59 -1.91 -22.79
C ASP A 17 -20.09 -2.22 -22.86
N CYS A 18 -19.63 -3.17 -22.04
CA CYS A 18 -18.23 -3.55 -21.94
C CYS A 18 -18.08 -5.04 -21.61
N SER A 19 -16.90 -5.57 -21.89
CA SER A 19 -16.51 -6.93 -21.49
C SER A 19 -15.89 -6.90 -20.10
N VAL A 20 -16.46 -7.65 -19.15
CA VAL A 20 -15.96 -7.75 -17.78
C VAL A 20 -15.51 -9.16 -17.48
N THR A 21 -14.25 -9.32 -17.07
CA THR A 21 -13.68 -10.59 -16.62
C THR A 21 -13.18 -10.47 -15.18
N GLY A 22 -13.48 -11.47 -14.35
CA GLY A 22 -12.95 -11.53 -12.99
C GLY A 22 -11.44 -11.77 -12.98
N ILE A 23 -10.72 -11.14 -12.08
CA ILE A 23 -9.32 -11.43 -11.78
C ILE A 23 -9.31 -12.37 -10.57
N SER A 24 -8.72 -13.55 -10.74
CA SER A 24 -8.58 -14.54 -9.69
C SER A 24 -7.32 -14.30 -8.87
N ALA A 25 -7.35 -14.64 -7.58
CA ALA A 25 -6.16 -14.65 -6.71
C ALA A 25 -5.07 -15.63 -7.20
N PHE A 26 -5.41 -16.56 -8.08
CA PHE A 26 -4.47 -17.53 -8.66
C PHE A 26 -3.83 -17.04 -9.96
N ASP A 27 -4.28 -15.93 -10.51
CA ASP A 27 -3.69 -15.30 -11.67
C ASP A 27 -2.53 -14.37 -11.24
N ASP A 28 -1.59 -14.08 -12.14
CA ASP A 28 -0.47 -13.18 -11.85
C ASP A 28 -0.96 -11.78 -11.45
N ASP A 29 -1.96 -11.26 -12.14
CA ASP A 29 -2.60 -9.97 -11.83
C ASP A 29 -3.27 -9.98 -10.45
N GLY A 30 -3.97 -11.05 -10.10
CA GLY A 30 -4.61 -11.18 -8.80
C GLY A 30 -3.60 -11.30 -7.66
N MET A 31 -2.52 -12.03 -7.87
CA MET A 31 -1.43 -12.13 -6.92
C MET A 31 -0.70 -10.78 -6.76
N TYR A 32 -0.52 -10.04 -7.85
CA TYR A 32 0.03 -8.67 -7.80
C TYR A 32 -0.84 -7.76 -6.91
N ILE A 33 -2.17 -7.77 -7.13
CA ILE A 33 -3.12 -6.97 -6.34
C ILE A 33 -3.11 -7.38 -4.85
N LEU A 34 -3.03 -8.69 -4.56
CA LEU A 34 -2.93 -9.18 -3.18
C LEU A 34 -1.65 -8.69 -2.49
N ARG A 35 -0.50 -8.79 -3.15
CA ARG A 35 0.80 -8.32 -2.62
C ARG A 35 0.80 -6.81 -2.40
N HIS A 36 0.26 -6.05 -3.35
CA HIS A 36 0.12 -4.60 -3.23
C HIS A 36 -0.77 -4.22 -2.04
N SER A 37 -1.90 -4.89 -1.88
CA SER A 37 -2.81 -4.66 -0.75
C SER A 37 -2.21 -5.10 0.59
N ALA A 38 -1.38 -6.15 0.59
CA ALA A 38 -0.65 -6.59 1.77
C ALA A 38 0.39 -5.55 2.23
N ALA A 39 1.02 -4.82 1.28
CA ALA A 39 1.91 -3.72 1.60
C ALA A 39 1.16 -2.58 2.33
N HIS A 40 -0.06 -2.24 1.89
CA HIS A 40 -0.90 -1.26 2.59
C HIS A 40 -1.34 -1.75 3.99
N LEU A 41 -1.67 -3.04 4.14
CA LEU A 41 -1.99 -3.62 5.46
C LEU A 41 -0.80 -3.52 6.42
N LEU A 42 0.42 -3.76 5.92
CA LEU A 42 1.65 -3.58 6.69
C LEU A 42 1.83 -2.12 7.10
N ALA A 43 1.66 -1.17 6.18
CA ALA A 43 1.80 0.26 6.48
C ALA A 43 0.80 0.72 7.55
N GLN A 44 -0.46 0.30 7.47
CA GLN A 44 -1.46 0.57 8.51
C GLN A 44 -1.08 -0.06 9.85
N ALA A 45 -0.56 -1.28 9.86
CA ALA A 45 -0.13 -1.95 11.10
C ALA A 45 1.03 -1.21 11.77
N ILE A 46 2.05 -0.82 10.97
CA ILE A 46 3.20 -0.06 11.46
C ILE A 46 2.77 1.28 12.05
N THR A 47 2.01 2.09 11.31
CA THR A 47 1.59 3.42 11.80
C THR A 47 0.65 3.34 12.99
N SER A 48 -0.07 2.23 13.17
CA SER A 48 -0.87 1.98 14.37
C SER A 48 -0.05 1.69 15.62
N LEU A 49 1.11 1.04 15.47
CA LEU A 49 2.01 0.66 16.58
C LEU A 49 3.12 1.71 16.80
N TYR A 50 3.55 2.36 15.76
CA TYR A 50 4.63 3.34 15.71
C TYR A 50 4.12 4.62 15.03
N PRO A 51 3.44 5.52 15.77
CA PRO A 51 2.78 6.70 15.19
C PRO A 51 3.71 7.70 14.51
N ASP A 52 4.99 7.70 14.88
CA ASP A 52 6.00 8.60 14.29
C ASP A 52 6.54 8.06 12.97
N ALA A 53 6.37 6.77 12.69
CA ALA A 53 6.83 6.15 11.45
C ALA A 53 6.13 6.76 10.23
N LYS A 54 6.92 7.11 9.21
CA LYS A 54 6.43 7.69 7.97
C LYS A 54 6.51 6.67 6.83
N PRO A 55 5.37 6.13 6.37
CA PRO A 55 5.34 5.29 5.18
C PRO A 55 5.85 6.05 3.97
N THR A 56 6.72 5.44 3.18
CA THR A 56 7.23 6.04 1.94
C THR A 56 6.65 5.34 0.72
N ILE A 57 7.21 4.22 0.30
CA ILE A 57 6.74 3.39 -0.82
C ILE A 57 6.73 1.91 -0.44
N GLY A 58 5.78 1.17 -1.02
CA GLY A 58 5.60 -0.26 -0.78
C GLY A 58 5.14 -1.02 -2.01
N PRO A 59 6.00 -1.25 -3.01
CA PRO A 59 5.61 -1.98 -4.21
C PRO A 59 5.52 -3.49 -3.96
N PRO A 60 4.66 -4.20 -4.72
CA PRO A 60 4.76 -5.64 -4.85
C PRO A 60 6.03 -6.00 -5.63
N VAL A 61 6.57 -7.18 -5.33
CA VAL A 61 7.72 -7.78 -6.00
C VAL A 61 7.41 -9.23 -6.37
N ASP A 62 8.24 -9.87 -7.22
CA ASP A 62 7.97 -11.19 -7.82
C ASP A 62 7.55 -12.28 -6.82
N ARG A 63 8.09 -12.27 -5.60
CA ARG A 63 7.81 -13.29 -4.59
C ARG A 63 7.15 -12.77 -3.33
N GLY A 64 6.72 -11.48 -3.32
CA GLY A 64 6.13 -10.89 -2.13
C GLY A 64 5.90 -9.40 -2.28
N PHE A 65 6.17 -8.69 -1.21
CA PHE A 65 6.09 -7.23 -1.15
C PHE A 65 7.09 -6.71 -0.13
N TYR A 66 7.34 -5.42 -0.17
CA TYR A 66 7.97 -4.70 0.94
C TYR A 66 7.30 -3.36 1.15
N TYR A 67 7.62 -2.73 2.26
CA TYR A 67 7.30 -1.33 2.51
C TYR A 67 8.46 -0.66 3.24
N ASP A 68 8.80 0.57 2.81
CA ASP A 68 9.86 1.38 3.39
C ASP A 68 9.28 2.44 4.32
N PHE A 69 9.91 2.60 5.47
CA PHE A 69 9.49 3.53 6.51
C PHE A 69 10.66 4.43 6.92
N ALA A 70 10.42 5.74 6.97
CA ALA A 70 11.28 6.66 7.69
C ALA A 70 10.81 6.79 9.15
N ASP A 71 11.69 7.30 10.01
CA ASP A 71 11.42 7.53 11.44
C ASP A 71 10.93 6.28 12.21
N LEU A 72 11.27 5.10 11.72
CA LEU A 72 11.03 3.81 12.40
C LEU A 72 12.33 3.36 13.09
N ASN A 73 12.69 4.06 14.16
CA ASN A 73 13.93 3.86 14.89
C ASN A 73 13.91 2.59 15.74
N ASP A 74 15.08 1.96 15.92
CA ASP A 74 15.30 0.77 16.75
C ASP A 74 14.43 -0.45 16.39
N PHE A 75 13.85 -0.45 15.19
CA PHE A 75 13.00 -1.54 14.70
C PHE A 75 13.87 -2.68 14.11
N GLY A 76 13.56 -3.90 14.50
CA GLY A 76 14.27 -5.08 14.02
C GLY A 76 13.39 -6.32 13.91
N GLU A 77 14.00 -7.47 13.64
CA GLU A 77 13.29 -8.74 13.45
C GLU A 77 12.48 -9.18 14.68
N ALA A 78 12.88 -8.77 15.88
CA ALA A 78 12.14 -9.06 17.11
C ALA A 78 10.74 -8.41 17.12
N ASP A 79 10.57 -7.28 16.42
CA ASP A 79 9.33 -6.52 16.37
C ASP A 79 8.33 -7.08 15.36
N LEU A 80 8.81 -7.85 14.38
CA LEU A 80 7.97 -8.42 13.30
C LEU A 80 6.77 -9.20 13.85
N LYS A 81 6.94 -9.89 14.99
CA LYS A 81 5.85 -10.67 15.59
C LYS A 81 4.70 -9.78 16.06
N ALA A 82 4.99 -8.62 16.63
CA ALA A 82 3.97 -7.67 17.08
C ALA A 82 3.23 -7.06 15.88
N VAL A 83 3.97 -6.68 14.84
CA VAL A 83 3.42 -6.15 13.59
C VAL A 83 2.57 -7.20 12.89
N GLN A 84 3.05 -8.44 12.77
CA GLN A 84 2.29 -9.55 12.19
C GLN A 84 0.95 -9.77 12.92
N LYS A 85 0.97 -9.73 14.26
CA LYS A 85 -0.26 -9.84 15.07
C LYS A 85 -1.23 -8.69 14.76
N LYS A 86 -0.72 -7.46 14.62
CA LYS A 86 -1.53 -6.29 14.26
C LYS A 86 -2.12 -6.40 12.86
N MET A 87 -1.35 -6.88 11.88
CA MET A 87 -1.86 -7.15 10.54
C MET A 87 -3.01 -8.15 10.55
N HIS A 88 -2.89 -9.26 11.28
CA HIS A 88 -3.98 -10.23 11.42
C HIS A 88 -5.21 -9.65 12.12
N GLU A 89 -5.02 -8.79 13.13
CA GLU A 89 -6.13 -8.08 13.77
C GLU A 89 -6.88 -7.20 12.76
N LEU A 90 -6.15 -6.39 11.98
CA LEU A 90 -6.72 -5.53 10.94
C LEU A 90 -7.42 -6.34 9.83
N ALA A 91 -6.81 -7.46 9.41
CA ALA A 91 -7.43 -8.36 8.41
C ALA A 91 -8.78 -8.91 8.90
N ARG A 92 -8.86 -9.33 10.17
CA ARG A 92 -10.12 -9.83 10.78
C ARG A 92 -11.20 -8.76 10.91
N ARG A 93 -10.85 -7.47 10.97
CA ARG A 93 -11.82 -6.37 10.99
C ARG A 93 -12.60 -6.24 9.69
N ASN A 94 -12.15 -6.89 8.61
CA ASN A 94 -12.81 -6.88 7.30
C ASN A 94 -13.07 -5.45 6.79
N LEU A 95 -12.06 -4.59 6.89
CA LEU A 95 -12.15 -3.20 6.46
C LEU A 95 -12.23 -3.13 4.93
N THR A 96 -13.13 -2.31 4.43
CA THR A 96 -13.22 -2.00 2.99
C THR A 96 -12.02 -1.17 2.56
N LEU A 97 -11.49 -1.43 1.36
CA LEU A 97 -10.51 -0.58 0.69
C LEU A 97 -11.23 0.23 -0.39
N GLU A 98 -11.26 1.53 -0.21
CA GLU A 98 -12.01 2.44 -1.09
C GLU A 98 -11.08 3.44 -1.76
N ARG A 99 -11.12 3.49 -3.10
CA ARG A 99 -10.40 4.50 -3.87
C ARG A 99 -11.14 5.84 -3.79
N LYS A 100 -10.39 6.90 -3.51
CA LYS A 100 -10.91 8.28 -3.52
C LYS A 100 -10.01 9.14 -4.39
N GLU A 101 -10.59 9.80 -5.37
CA GLU A 101 -9.90 10.84 -6.11
C GLU A 101 -9.79 12.09 -5.23
N CYS A 102 -8.63 12.71 -5.28
CA CYS A 102 -8.33 13.90 -4.50
C CYS A 102 -7.76 14.98 -5.42
N THR A 103 -8.07 16.23 -5.11
CA THR A 103 -7.40 17.37 -5.71
C THR A 103 -5.97 17.49 -5.16
N ASP A 104 -5.12 18.21 -5.86
CA ASP A 104 -3.73 18.45 -5.46
C ASP A 104 -3.65 19.06 -4.05
N THR A 105 -4.49 20.04 -3.76
CA THR A 105 -4.57 20.70 -2.44
C THR A 105 -4.98 19.72 -1.34
N GLU A 106 -5.98 18.87 -1.59
CA GLU A 106 -6.40 17.84 -0.62
C GLU A 106 -5.27 16.85 -0.33
N LEU A 107 -4.49 16.45 -1.34
CA LEU A 107 -3.35 15.56 -1.14
C LEU A 107 -2.25 16.22 -0.30
N GLU A 108 -1.92 17.47 -0.59
CA GLU A 108 -0.92 18.22 0.18
C GLU A 108 -1.35 18.36 1.65
N GLU A 109 -2.62 18.63 1.91
CA GLU A 109 -3.17 18.69 3.28
C GLU A 109 -3.14 17.32 3.98
N LEU A 110 -3.59 16.27 3.31
CA LEU A 110 -3.62 14.91 3.87
C LEU A 110 -2.23 14.38 4.24
N PHE A 111 -1.23 14.70 3.42
CA PHE A 111 0.14 14.22 3.61
C PHE A 111 1.11 15.28 4.15
N ALA A 112 0.60 16.41 4.70
CA ALA A 112 1.41 17.53 5.19
C ALA A 112 2.49 17.12 6.21
N SER A 113 2.27 16.08 7.01
CA SER A 113 3.23 15.55 7.99
C SER A 113 4.25 14.56 7.41
N ASN A 114 4.12 14.16 6.14
CA ASN A 114 4.96 13.16 5.51
C ASN A 114 5.70 13.72 4.28
N PRO A 115 6.93 14.22 4.44
CA PRO A 115 7.67 14.86 3.35
C PRO A 115 7.94 13.93 2.16
N TYR A 116 8.07 12.62 2.39
CA TYR A 116 8.29 11.63 1.33
C TYR A 116 7.05 11.49 0.43
N LYS A 117 5.85 11.49 1.02
CA LYS A 117 4.60 11.47 0.23
C LYS A 117 4.40 12.77 -0.53
N LEU A 118 4.72 13.93 0.07
CA LEU A 118 4.67 15.22 -0.63
C LEU A 118 5.61 15.25 -1.85
N GLU A 119 6.81 14.70 -1.72
CA GLU A 119 7.75 14.60 -2.83
C GLU A 119 7.22 13.69 -3.95
N ILE A 120 6.63 12.52 -3.61
CA ILE A 120 6.01 11.63 -4.59
C ILE A 120 4.81 12.29 -5.27
N ILE A 121 3.98 13.01 -4.52
CA ILE A 121 2.82 13.75 -5.07
C ILE A 121 3.30 14.76 -6.10
N LYS A 122 4.32 15.54 -5.76
CA LYS A 122 4.89 16.55 -6.66
C LYS A 122 5.38 15.91 -7.97
N ASP A 123 6.14 14.83 -7.89
CA ASP A 123 6.64 14.13 -9.07
C ASP A 123 5.49 13.64 -9.96
N LYS A 124 4.44 13.05 -9.37
CA LYS A 124 3.27 12.56 -10.10
C LYS A 124 2.48 13.67 -10.79
N LEU A 125 2.35 14.83 -10.14
CA LEU A 125 1.70 16.00 -10.72
C LEU A 125 2.51 16.56 -11.91
N GLU A 126 3.83 16.60 -11.80
CA GLU A 126 4.72 17.02 -12.89
C GLU A 126 4.64 16.05 -14.09
N GLU A 127 4.43 14.76 -13.85
CA GLU A 127 4.20 13.73 -14.88
C GLU A 127 2.79 13.77 -15.50
N GLY A 128 1.87 14.56 -14.94
CA GLY A 128 0.47 14.60 -15.35
C GLY A 128 -0.32 13.34 -14.99
N ALA A 129 0.16 12.56 -14.04
CA ALA A 129 -0.51 11.37 -13.55
C ALA A 129 -1.71 11.74 -12.67
N GLY A 130 -2.80 10.99 -12.78
CA GLY A 130 -3.92 11.11 -11.86
C GLY A 130 -3.48 10.79 -10.43
N THR A 131 -4.15 11.42 -9.45
CA THR A 131 -3.84 11.25 -8.04
C THR A 131 -5.04 10.75 -7.28
N SER A 132 -4.84 9.72 -6.45
CA SER A 132 -5.87 9.15 -5.60
C SER A 132 -5.27 8.60 -4.31
N ILE A 133 -6.12 8.42 -3.32
CA ILE A 133 -5.81 7.66 -2.13
C ILE A 133 -6.65 6.38 -2.08
N TYR A 134 -6.16 5.40 -1.33
CA TYR A 134 -6.98 4.28 -0.87
C TYR A 134 -7.18 4.41 0.63
N GLN A 135 -8.44 4.49 1.02
CA GLN A 135 -8.86 4.49 2.41
C GLN A 135 -9.14 3.06 2.87
N GLN A 136 -8.63 2.71 4.06
CA GLN A 136 -8.75 1.40 4.69
C GLN A 136 -9.19 1.60 6.15
N GLY A 137 -10.50 1.66 6.39
CA GLY A 137 -11.04 2.13 7.66
C GLY A 137 -10.69 3.60 7.91
N ASP A 138 -10.04 3.88 9.04
CA ASP A 138 -9.60 5.24 9.41
C ASP A 138 -8.19 5.61 8.88
N TRP A 139 -7.55 4.69 8.18
CA TRP A 139 -6.22 4.87 7.59
C TRP A 139 -6.32 5.04 6.07
N TYR A 140 -5.37 5.76 5.49
CA TYR A 140 -5.28 5.96 4.04
C TYR A 140 -3.82 6.02 3.58
N ASP A 141 -3.62 5.76 2.29
CA ASP A 141 -2.33 5.93 1.62
C ASP A 141 -2.51 6.44 0.19
N LEU A 142 -1.46 7.13 -0.31
CA LEU A 142 -1.36 7.57 -1.69
C LEU A 142 -1.20 6.35 -2.61
N CYS A 143 -2.15 6.13 -3.49
CA CYS A 143 -2.11 4.98 -4.41
C CYS A 143 -3.09 5.12 -5.57
N LEU A 144 -2.69 4.60 -6.74
CA LEU A 144 -3.55 4.51 -7.92
C LEU A 144 -4.37 3.20 -7.95
N GLY A 145 -3.95 2.19 -7.19
CA GLY A 145 -4.60 0.87 -7.16
C GLY A 145 -4.25 0.00 -8.38
N PRO A 146 -5.08 -1.01 -8.68
CA PRO A 146 -6.19 -1.46 -7.87
C PRO A 146 -5.77 -2.24 -6.59
N HIS A 147 -6.72 -2.39 -5.67
CA HIS A 147 -6.58 -3.18 -4.45
C HIS A 147 -7.68 -4.24 -4.32
N VAL A 148 -7.48 -5.17 -3.36
CA VAL A 148 -8.59 -6.02 -2.91
C VAL A 148 -9.68 -5.18 -2.27
N HIS A 149 -10.94 -5.63 -2.34
CA HIS A 149 -12.05 -4.85 -1.79
C HIS A 149 -12.10 -4.84 -0.25
N SER A 150 -11.39 -5.77 0.41
CA SER A 150 -11.46 -5.92 1.86
C SER A 150 -10.19 -6.54 2.43
N THR A 151 -9.81 -6.08 3.63
CA THR A 151 -8.66 -6.61 4.37
C THR A 151 -8.81 -8.09 4.75
N ALA A 152 -10.03 -8.62 4.79
CA ALA A 152 -10.25 -10.06 5.04
C ALA A 152 -9.59 -10.98 3.99
N LYS A 153 -9.30 -10.46 2.79
CA LYS A 153 -8.56 -11.19 1.75
C LYS A 153 -7.06 -11.35 2.06
N LEU A 154 -6.56 -10.68 3.10
CA LEU A 154 -5.14 -10.59 3.46
C LEU A 154 -4.80 -11.43 4.71
N MET A 155 -5.60 -12.44 5.03
CA MET A 155 -5.37 -13.30 6.22
C MET A 155 -4.10 -14.16 6.12
N HIS A 156 -3.64 -14.45 4.91
CA HIS A 156 -2.49 -15.32 4.64
C HIS A 156 -1.22 -14.53 4.29
N VAL A 157 -1.06 -13.36 4.91
CA VAL A 157 0.13 -12.52 4.78
C VAL A 157 1.10 -12.84 5.90
N ARG A 158 2.40 -12.99 5.55
CA ARG A 158 3.47 -13.25 6.51
C ARG A 158 4.65 -12.33 6.29
N LEU A 159 5.12 -11.67 7.36
CA LEU A 159 6.37 -10.90 7.35
C LEU A 159 7.57 -11.83 7.40
N THR A 160 8.64 -11.50 6.70
CA THR A 160 9.79 -12.38 6.51
C THR A 160 11.09 -11.83 7.06
N SER A 161 11.37 -10.55 6.85
CA SER A 161 12.65 -9.96 7.26
C SER A 161 12.59 -8.43 7.33
N VAL A 162 13.61 -7.87 7.94
CA VAL A 162 13.88 -6.43 8.01
C VAL A 162 15.24 -6.16 7.38
N SER A 163 15.36 -5.08 6.64
CA SER A 163 16.64 -4.56 6.16
C SER A 163 16.63 -3.03 6.14
N SER A 164 17.76 -2.43 5.84
CA SER A 164 17.85 -1.01 5.54
C SER A 164 17.77 -0.77 4.03
N ALA A 165 17.26 0.39 3.66
CA ALA A 165 17.28 0.92 2.30
C ALA A 165 17.58 2.41 2.36
N PHE A 166 17.92 3.02 1.22
CA PHE A 166 18.05 4.48 1.13
C PHE A 166 16.89 5.04 0.33
N TRP A 167 16.42 6.23 0.72
CA TRP A 167 15.37 6.91 -0.03
C TRP A 167 15.78 7.06 -1.49
N ARG A 168 14.91 6.63 -2.41
CA ARG A 168 15.15 6.59 -3.88
C ARG A 168 16.40 5.80 -4.29
N GLY A 169 16.90 4.90 -3.44
CA GLY A 169 18.08 4.09 -3.72
C GLY A 169 19.41 4.86 -3.72
N ASP A 170 19.42 6.12 -3.33
CA ASP A 170 20.61 6.96 -3.28
C ASP A 170 21.19 6.97 -1.87
N GLN A 171 22.44 6.53 -1.74
CA GLN A 171 23.16 6.46 -0.46
C GLN A 171 23.42 7.83 0.21
N SER A 172 23.25 8.93 -0.52
CA SER A 172 23.32 10.29 0.03
C SER A 172 22.02 10.72 0.73
N ASN A 173 20.93 10.00 0.49
CA ASN A 173 19.63 10.25 1.10
C ASN A 173 19.48 9.51 2.44
N GLU A 174 18.39 9.79 3.14
CA GLU A 174 18.09 9.16 4.42
C GLU A 174 17.93 7.65 4.32
N GLN A 175 18.42 6.98 5.36
CA GLN A 175 18.26 5.55 5.54
C GLN A 175 16.85 5.24 6.05
N LEU A 176 16.19 4.29 5.39
CA LEU A 176 14.85 3.82 5.70
C LEU A 176 14.91 2.40 6.28
N THR A 177 13.90 2.04 7.04
CA THR A 177 13.66 0.65 7.45
C THR A 177 12.76 -0.02 6.43
N ARG A 178 13.24 -1.08 5.79
CA ARG A 178 12.50 -1.90 4.83
C ARG A 178 12.01 -3.18 5.47
N ILE A 179 10.71 -3.43 5.40
CA ILE A 179 10.09 -4.65 5.93
C ILE A 179 9.53 -5.46 4.76
N TYR A 180 9.93 -6.74 4.68
CA TYR A 180 9.49 -7.66 3.64
C TYR A 180 8.38 -8.57 4.14
N GLY A 181 7.51 -8.96 3.22
CA GLY A 181 6.49 -9.96 3.45
C GLY A 181 6.12 -10.75 2.19
N ILE A 182 5.38 -11.82 2.41
CA ILE A 182 4.83 -12.68 1.35
C ILE A 182 3.34 -12.88 1.56
N VAL A 183 2.65 -13.23 0.50
CA VAL A 183 1.27 -13.75 0.51
C VAL A 183 1.37 -15.24 0.23
N GLU A 184 0.79 -16.07 1.12
CA GLU A 184 0.76 -17.53 1.05
C GLU A 184 -0.57 -18.07 0.49
#